data_86e37c548f616cd1b50eb419ae83c9f3
#
_entry.id   86e37c548f616cd1b50eb419ae83c9f3
#
_cell.length_a   1.000
_cell.length_b   1.000
_cell.length_c   1.000
_cell.angle_alpha   90.00
_cell.angle_beta   90.00
_cell.angle_gamma   90.00
#
_symmetry.space_group_name_H-M   'P 1'
#
loop_
_entity.id
_entity.type
_entity.pdbx_description
1 polymer ?
#
loop_
_entity_poly.entity_id
_entity_poly.type
_entity_poly.pdbx_seq_one_letter_code
_entity_poly.pdbx_strand_id
1 'polypeptide(L)'
;FLEYCIKQKNKAFSEIGWGRLFVESVAILWIAGILSLIGALFISGLLGDIRFLLEMQIFRGVKVTFLLPIILVSIIYIQKFPFFGHVVASDRDFVQFVKKFCSVQIKLGLLAGLGILAIVGYVFIGRSGNNGAPIPAFEIALRRFLEDTMYARPREKEFLFGHPAILLSLAALYRKWPQILHYLLILAVTIGQGSMVETFAHMRSPFILSFIRGLDGLAAGTLSMVAALLGVMVLG
;
A
#
# COMPACT_ATOMS: atom_id res chain seq x y z
N PHE A 1 -2.49 7.03 -7.98
CA PHE A 1 -3.45 7.17 -6.88
C PHE A 1 -3.31 8.51 -6.15
N LEU A 2 -2.10 8.85 -5.65
CA LEU A 2 -1.87 10.11 -4.92
C LEU A 2 -2.29 11.36 -5.72
N GLU A 3 -2.00 11.39 -7.02
CA GLU A 3 -2.44 12.48 -7.91
C GLU A 3 -3.97 12.59 -7.95
N TYR A 4 -4.68 11.47 -7.98
CA TYR A 4 -6.13 11.46 -7.90
C TYR A 4 -6.62 12.09 -6.57
N CYS A 5 -6.04 11.70 -5.44
CA CYS A 5 -6.35 12.30 -4.14
C CYS A 5 -6.09 13.81 -4.12
N ILE A 6 -5.00 14.27 -4.73
CA ILE A 6 -4.68 15.71 -4.84
C ILE A 6 -5.77 16.46 -5.62
N LYS A 7 -6.25 15.90 -6.72
CA LYS A 7 -7.33 16.50 -7.53
C LYS A 7 -8.66 16.53 -6.79
N GLN A 8 -8.91 15.57 -5.91
CA GLN A 8 -10.19 15.42 -5.20
C GLN A 8 -10.22 16.07 -3.80
N LYS A 9 -9.11 16.61 -3.30
CA LYS A 9 -8.97 17.08 -1.91
C LYS A 9 -10.00 18.13 -1.45
N ASN A 10 -10.61 18.86 -2.39
CA ASN A 10 -11.57 19.91 -2.09
C ASN A 10 -13.04 19.42 -2.10
N LYS A 11 -13.29 18.17 -2.50
CA LYS A 11 -14.64 17.60 -2.51
C LYS A 11 -15.07 17.16 -1.11
N ALA A 12 -16.35 17.27 -0.82
CA ALA A 12 -16.96 16.82 0.42
C ALA A 12 -17.67 15.49 0.23
N PHE A 13 -17.79 14.69 1.28
CA PHE A 13 -18.46 13.40 1.25
C PHE A 13 -19.95 13.50 0.90
N SER A 14 -20.61 14.60 1.30
CA SER A 14 -22.02 14.86 0.98
C SER A 14 -22.34 14.85 -0.52
N GLU A 15 -21.33 15.14 -1.35
CA GLU A 15 -21.47 15.16 -2.82
C GLU A 15 -21.26 13.79 -3.46
N ILE A 16 -20.63 12.85 -2.74
CA ILE A 16 -20.13 11.62 -3.33
C ILE A 16 -20.98 10.40 -2.97
N GLY A 17 -21.40 10.27 -1.72
CA GLY A 17 -22.13 9.10 -1.23
C GLY A 17 -21.31 7.80 -1.26
N TRP A 18 -21.81 6.78 -0.58
CA TRP A 18 -21.13 5.50 -0.41
C TRP A 18 -20.96 4.68 -1.70
N GLY A 19 -22.00 4.66 -2.53
CA GLY A 19 -21.97 3.90 -3.78
C GLY A 19 -20.93 4.45 -4.75
N ARG A 20 -20.85 5.77 -4.89
CA ARG A 20 -19.86 6.42 -5.74
C ARG A 20 -18.46 6.24 -5.19
N LEU A 21 -18.27 6.37 -3.88
CA LEU A 21 -16.98 6.10 -3.21
C LEU A 21 -16.48 4.69 -3.54
N PHE A 22 -17.35 3.68 -3.46
CA PHE A 22 -16.98 2.31 -3.77
C PHE A 22 -16.60 2.15 -5.23
N VAL A 23 -17.42 2.63 -6.17
CA VAL A 23 -17.15 2.53 -7.61
C VAL A 23 -15.85 3.24 -7.98
N GLU A 24 -15.60 4.44 -7.45
CA GLU A 24 -14.34 5.16 -7.67
C GLU A 24 -13.15 4.38 -7.13
N SER A 25 -13.27 3.79 -5.94
CA SER A 25 -12.19 3.01 -5.32
C SER A 25 -11.85 1.77 -6.13
N VAL A 26 -12.87 1.04 -6.59
CA VAL A 26 -12.68 -0.15 -7.44
C VAL A 26 -12.09 0.24 -8.80
N ALA A 27 -12.57 1.30 -9.43
CA ALA A 27 -12.01 1.77 -10.70
C ALA A 27 -10.53 2.13 -10.55
N ILE A 28 -10.16 2.85 -9.48
CA ILE A 28 -8.76 3.20 -9.21
C ILE A 28 -7.92 1.95 -8.95
N LEU A 29 -8.44 0.98 -8.19
CA LEU A 29 -7.73 -0.28 -7.93
C LEU A 29 -7.38 -0.98 -9.25
N TRP A 30 -8.36 -1.15 -10.13
CA TRP A 30 -8.16 -1.85 -11.39
C TRP A 30 -7.23 -1.07 -12.33
N ILE A 31 -7.39 0.24 -12.44
CA ILE A 31 -6.50 1.08 -13.27
C ILE A 31 -5.06 1.01 -12.74
N ALA A 32 -4.85 1.20 -11.43
CA ALA A 32 -3.53 1.14 -10.82
C ALA A 32 -2.93 -0.27 -10.92
N GLY A 33 -3.74 -1.31 -10.74
CA GLY A 33 -3.33 -2.71 -10.88
C GLY A 33 -2.88 -3.04 -12.30
N ILE A 34 -3.66 -2.67 -13.31
CA ILE A 34 -3.31 -2.87 -14.73
C ILE A 34 -2.01 -2.13 -15.07
N LEU A 35 -1.86 -0.88 -14.63
CA LEU A 35 -0.62 -0.13 -14.84
C LEU A 35 0.58 -0.80 -14.15
N SER A 36 0.38 -1.35 -12.95
CA SER A 36 1.42 -2.12 -12.25
C SER A 36 1.78 -3.40 -13.00
N LEU A 37 0.81 -4.11 -13.56
CA LEU A 37 1.05 -5.30 -14.38
C LEU A 37 1.78 -4.97 -15.69
N ILE A 38 1.47 -3.84 -16.33
CA ILE A 38 2.22 -3.35 -17.51
C ILE A 38 3.67 -3.04 -17.11
N GLY A 39 3.88 -2.34 -15.99
CA GLY A 39 5.23 -2.08 -15.47
C GLY A 39 5.99 -3.37 -15.15
N ALA A 40 5.30 -4.37 -14.63
CA ALA A 40 5.85 -5.69 -14.33
C ALA A 40 6.31 -6.46 -15.59
N LEU A 41 5.63 -6.28 -16.73
CA LEU A 41 6.09 -6.81 -18.02
C LEU A 41 7.49 -6.30 -18.39
N PHE A 42 7.71 -5.00 -18.22
CA PHE A 42 9.04 -4.40 -18.47
C PHE A 42 10.10 -4.95 -17.51
N ILE A 43 9.78 -5.09 -16.22
CA ILE A 43 10.70 -5.66 -15.23
C ILE A 43 11.06 -7.10 -15.60
N SER A 44 10.07 -7.93 -15.95
CA SER A 44 10.28 -9.30 -16.36
C SER A 44 11.15 -9.40 -17.62
N GLY A 45 10.95 -8.49 -18.57
CA GLY A 45 11.77 -8.42 -19.79
C GLY A 45 13.22 -8.01 -19.49
N LEU A 46 13.43 -7.02 -18.63
CA LEU A 46 14.75 -6.55 -18.24
C LEU A 46 15.55 -7.57 -17.42
N LEU A 47 14.88 -8.34 -16.56
CA LEU A 47 15.47 -9.35 -15.71
C LEU A 47 15.42 -10.76 -16.34
N GLY A 48 14.99 -10.91 -17.59
CA GLY A 48 14.83 -12.18 -18.28
C GLY A 48 16.13 -12.91 -18.65
N ASP A 49 17.30 -12.40 -18.22
CA ASP A 49 18.61 -13.03 -18.44
C ASP A 49 18.75 -14.28 -17.55
N ILE A 50 19.33 -15.34 -18.13
CA ILE A 50 19.57 -16.63 -17.47
C ILE A 50 20.38 -16.49 -16.16
N ARG A 51 21.25 -15.50 -16.07
CA ARG A 51 22.06 -15.22 -14.88
C ARG A 51 21.22 -14.85 -13.66
N PHE A 52 20.11 -14.12 -13.86
CA PHE A 52 19.15 -13.80 -12.80
C PHE A 52 18.24 -15.00 -12.49
N LEU A 53 17.88 -15.77 -13.51
CA LEU A 53 17.05 -16.95 -13.35
C LEU A 53 17.73 -18.05 -12.53
N LEU A 54 19.02 -18.29 -12.79
CA LEU A 54 19.85 -19.29 -12.10
C LEU A 54 20.51 -18.74 -10.82
N GLU A 55 20.17 -17.53 -10.39
CA GLU A 55 20.75 -16.88 -9.21
C GLU A 55 22.29 -16.68 -9.25
N MET A 56 22.89 -16.76 -10.42
CA MET A 56 24.31 -16.44 -10.60
C MET A 56 24.57 -14.95 -10.30
N GLN A 57 23.56 -14.09 -10.53
CA GLN A 57 23.53 -12.71 -10.11
C GLN A 57 22.21 -12.41 -9.40
N ILE A 58 22.30 -11.90 -8.17
CA ILE A 58 21.13 -11.49 -7.40
C ILE A 58 20.83 -10.03 -7.72
N PHE A 59 19.58 -9.76 -8.16
CA PHE A 59 19.10 -8.39 -8.30
C PHE A 59 18.97 -7.73 -6.93
N ARG A 60 19.96 -6.96 -6.53
CA ARG A 60 20.01 -6.26 -5.23
C ARG A 60 19.08 -5.05 -5.16
N GLY A 61 18.51 -4.62 -6.28
CA GLY A 61 17.61 -3.47 -6.38
C GLY A 61 16.21 -3.66 -5.81
N VAL A 62 15.79 -4.89 -5.46
CA VAL A 62 14.44 -5.18 -4.95
C VAL A 62 14.06 -4.31 -3.75
N LYS A 63 14.99 -4.10 -2.80
CA LYS A 63 14.75 -3.22 -1.64
C LYS A 63 14.58 -1.75 -2.04
N VAL A 64 15.32 -1.29 -3.05
CA VAL A 64 15.23 0.09 -3.54
C VAL A 64 13.91 0.31 -4.28
N THR A 65 13.48 -0.64 -5.11
CA THR A 65 12.20 -0.56 -5.83
C THR A 65 11.00 -0.50 -4.88
N PHE A 66 11.13 -1.05 -3.68
CA PHE A 66 10.09 -0.98 -2.65
C PHE A 66 10.17 0.31 -1.83
N LEU A 67 11.38 0.73 -1.43
CA LEU A 67 11.58 1.88 -0.55
C LEU A 67 11.42 3.23 -1.28
N LEU A 68 11.92 3.32 -2.52
CA LEU A 68 11.90 4.56 -3.29
C LEU A 68 10.49 5.13 -3.51
N PRO A 69 9.47 4.34 -3.91
CA PRO A 69 8.10 4.85 -4.03
C PRO A 69 7.55 5.40 -2.71
N ILE A 70 7.86 4.77 -1.56
CA ILE A 70 7.43 5.23 -0.25
C ILE A 70 8.02 6.61 0.06
N ILE A 71 9.32 6.80 -0.20
CA ILE A 71 9.99 8.08 0.01
C ILE A 71 9.39 9.16 -0.91
N LEU A 72 9.26 8.87 -2.21
CA LEU A 72 8.72 9.83 -3.18
C LEU A 72 7.28 10.23 -2.87
N VAL A 73 6.43 9.25 -2.53
CA VAL A 73 5.04 9.50 -2.13
C VAL A 73 4.98 10.36 -0.86
N SER A 74 5.87 10.11 0.12
CA SER A 74 5.96 10.90 1.35
C SER A 74 6.34 12.34 1.06
N ILE A 75 7.33 12.58 0.21
CA ILE A 75 7.76 13.92 -0.20
C ILE A 75 6.61 14.66 -0.90
N ILE A 76 5.97 14.03 -1.89
CA ILE A 76 4.86 14.63 -2.62
C ILE A 76 3.67 14.90 -1.69
N TYR A 77 3.40 13.98 -0.75
CA TYR A 77 2.31 14.15 0.20
C TYR A 77 2.49 15.39 1.06
N ILE A 78 3.68 15.58 1.66
CA ILE A 78 4.01 16.75 2.50
C ILE A 78 3.95 18.06 1.70
N GLN A 79 4.27 18.03 0.40
CA GLN A 79 4.19 19.19 -0.49
C GLN A 79 2.77 19.53 -0.92
N LYS A 80 1.83 18.60 -0.90
CA LYS A 80 0.48 18.80 -1.45
C LYS A 80 -0.62 18.82 -0.39
N PHE A 81 -0.41 18.20 0.75
CA PHE A 81 -1.36 18.15 1.85
C PHE A 81 -0.82 18.90 3.07
N PRO A 82 -1.67 19.68 3.76
CA PRO A 82 -1.24 20.45 4.94
C PRO A 82 -0.96 19.48 6.10
N PHE A 83 0.30 19.20 6.36
CA PHE A 83 0.72 18.47 7.54
C PHE A 83 0.97 19.47 8.68
N PHE A 84 0.39 19.27 9.85
CA PHE A 84 0.41 20.24 10.97
C PHE A 84 -0.07 21.66 10.59
N GLY A 85 -0.98 21.77 9.60
CA GLY A 85 -1.54 23.05 9.16
C GLY A 85 -0.67 23.85 8.18
N HIS A 86 0.45 23.32 7.73
CA HIS A 86 1.34 23.94 6.75
C HIS A 86 1.64 22.97 5.59
N VAL A 87 1.71 23.53 4.39
CA VAL A 87 2.19 22.82 3.19
C VAL A 87 3.65 23.19 3.01
N VAL A 88 4.51 22.19 2.80
CA VAL A 88 5.95 22.42 2.59
C VAL A 88 6.19 22.76 1.12
N ALA A 89 6.21 24.02 0.77
CA ALA A 89 6.44 24.49 -0.60
C ALA A 89 7.87 24.98 -0.84
N SER A 90 8.60 25.34 0.22
CA SER A 90 9.94 25.94 0.19
C SER A 90 10.87 25.27 1.22
N ASP A 91 12.18 25.42 1.04
CA ASP A 91 13.20 24.94 1.98
C ASP A 91 12.99 25.51 3.39
N ARG A 92 12.55 26.80 3.49
CA ARG A 92 12.22 27.44 4.78
C ARG A 92 11.03 26.76 5.45
N ASP A 93 10.02 26.37 4.67
CA ASP A 93 8.84 25.65 5.17
C ASP A 93 9.23 24.27 5.66
N PHE A 94 10.18 23.61 4.98
CA PHE A 94 10.71 22.32 5.40
C PHE A 94 11.40 22.41 6.77
N VAL A 95 12.24 23.43 6.99
CA VAL A 95 12.87 23.66 8.30
C VAL A 95 11.83 23.92 9.39
N GLN A 96 10.79 24.71 9.08
CA GLN A 96 9.68 24.95 10.01
C GLN A 96 8.89 23.66 10.29
N PHE A 97 8.63 22.87 9.27
CA PHE A 97 7.99 21.56 9.39
C PHE A 97 8.79 20.66 10.33
N VAL A 98 10.09 20.51 10.13
CA VAL A 98 10.97 19.71 10.99
C VAL A 98 10.96 20.23 12.43
N LYS A 99 11.09 21.56 12.64
CA LYS A 99 11.01 22.17 13.97
C LYS A 99 9.67 21.86 14.64
N LYS A 100 8.56 21.99 13.93
CA LYS A 100 7.22 21.73 14.45
C LYS A 100 7.01 20.24 14.74
N PHE A 101 7.51 19.35 13.88
CA PHE A 101 7.51 17.92 14.11
C PHE A 101 8.29 17.55 15.38
N CYS A 102 9.47 18.10 15.57
CA CYS A 102 10.29 17.87 16.77
C CYS A 102 9.71 18.54 18.03
N SER A 103 8.86 19.55 17.90
CA SER A 103 8.20 20.23 19.03
C SER A 103 6.87 19.59 19.45
N VAL A 104 6.38 18.56 18.71
CA VAL A 104 5.16 17.86 19.09
C VAL A 104 5.35 17.16 20.43
N GLN A 105 4.54 17.52 21.40
CA GLN A 105 4.50 16.83 22.69
C GLN A 105 4.00 15.40 22.50
N ILE A 106 4.88 14.42 22.69
CA ILE A 106 4.54 13.01 22.56
C ILE A 106 3.82 12.58 23.84
N LYS A 107 2.50 12.42 23.77
CA LYS A 107 1.74 11.82 24.86
C LYS A 107 2.16 10.35 25.03
N LEU A 108 2.20 9.87 26.25
CA LEU A 108 2.59 8.48 26.55
C LEU A 108 1.77 7.45 25.76
N GLY A 109 0.46 7.70 25.56
CA GLY A 109 -0.40 6.84 24.75
C GLY A 109 -0.01 6.84 23.26
N LEU A 110 0.44 7.97 22.72
CA LEU A 110 0.95 8.04 21.34
C LEU A 110 2.27 7.26 21.21
N LEU A 111 3.16 7.39 22.20
CA LEU A 111 4.42 6.64 22.22
C LEU A 111 4.18 5.13 22.30
N ALA A 112 3.25 4.69 23.14
CA ALA A 112 2.83 3.29 23.23
C ALA A 112 2.24 2.79 21.90
N GLY A 113 1.35 3.58 21.27
CA GLY A 113 0.77 3.25 19.96
C GLY A 113 1.83 3.16 18.85
N LEU A 114 2.79 4.09 18.81
CA LEU A 114 3.92 4.04 17.88
C LEU A 114 4.83 2.84 18.17
N GLY A 115 5.05 2.47 19.45
CA GLY A 115 5.81 1.28 19.82
C GLY A 115 5.14 0.01 19.33
N ILE A 116 3.82 -0.14 19.50
CA ILE A 116 3.06 -1.27 18.99
C ILE A 116 3.14 -1.30 17.46
N LEU A 117 2.94 -0.16 16.78
CA LEU A 117 3.04 -0.06 15.31
C LEU A 117 4.45 -0.42 14.82
N ALA A 118 5.50 -0.01 15.54
CA ALA A 118 6.88 -0.36 15.22
C ALA A 118 7.14 -1.87 15.36
N ILE A 119 6.62 -2.50 16.41
CA ILE A 119 6.72 -3.95 16.61
C ILE A 119 5.96 -4.70 15.50
N VAL A 120 4.73 -4.29 15.21
CA VAL A 120 3.95 -4.87 14.11
C VAL A 120 4.66 -4.69 12.77
N GLY A 121 5.19 -3.49 12.50
CA GLY A 121 5.96 -3.19 11.31
C GLY A 121 7.24 -4.01 11.22
N TYR A 122 7.98 -4.17 12.33
CA TYR A 122 9.18 -5.00 12.39
C TYR A 122 8.87 -6.48 12.08
N VAL A 123 7.85 -7.03 12.72
CA VAL A 123 7.38 -8.39 12.45
C VAL A 123 6.95 -8.53 10.99
N PHE A 124 6.20 -7.55 10.45
CA PHE A 124 5.72 -7.55 9.07
C PHE A 124 6.87 -7.48 8.05
N ILE A 125 7.88 -6.64 8.29
CA ILE A 125 9.07 -6.52 7.42
C ILE A 125 9.98 -7.74 7.55
N GLY A 126 10.18 -8.25 8.78
CA GLY A 126 10.99 -9.44 9.04
C GLY A 126 10.39 -10.69 8.38
N ARG A 127 9.06 -10.73 8.21
CA ARG A 127 8.33 -11.79 7.52
C ARG A 127 8.38 -11.68 5.99
N SER A 128 8.84 -10.58 5.44
CA SER A 128 9.01 -10.42 3.98
C SER A 128 10.27 -11.12 3.45
N GLY A 129 11.14 -11.61 4.34
CA GLY A 129 12.32 -12.42 4.02
C GLY A 129 12.16 -13.86 4.54
N ASN A 130 13.08 -14.75 4.15
CA ASN A 130 13.13 -16.15 4.61
C ASN A 130 13.50 -16.33 6.10
N ASN A 131 13.49 -15.27 6.88
CA ASN A 131 13.82 -15.33 8.30
C ASN A 131 12.60 -15.81 9.09
N GLY A 132 12.71 -16.99 9.67
CA GLY A 132 11.70 -17.81 10.32
C GLY A 132 10.97 -17.21 11.53
N ALA A 133 10.34 -16.04 11.36
CA ALA A 133 9.39 -15.56 12.35
C ALA A 133 8.17 -16.51 12.41
N PRO A 134 7.67 -16.89 13.59
CA PRO A 134 6.57 -17.83 13.74
C PRO A 134 5.32 -17.31 13.02
N ILE A 135 4.70 -18.18 12.21
CA ILE A 135 3.49 -17.88 11.47
C ILE A 135 2.29 -18.26 12.35
N PRO A 136 1.34 -17.34 12.64
CA PRO A 136 0.14 -17.66 13.37
C PRO A 136 -0.70 -18.74 12.66
N ALA A 137 -1.34 -19.62 13.42
CA ALA A 137 -2.17 -20.70 12.88
C ALA A 137 -3.29 -20.22 11.94
N PHE A 138 -3.88 -19.05 12.27
CA PHE A 138 -4.88 -18.39 11.41
C PHE A 138 -4.32 -18.07 10.01
N GLU A 139 -3.10 -17.54 9.93
CA GLU A 139 -2.48 -17.20 8.65
C GLU A 139 -2.18 -18.46 7.82
N ILE A 140 -1.77 -19.55 8.47
CA ILE A 140 -1.56 -20.83 7.80
C ILE A 140 -2.88 -21.37 7.24
N ALA A 141 -3.95 -21.28 8.01
CA ALA A 141 -5.29 -21.71 7.57
C ALA A 141 -5.78 -20.85 6.38
N LEU A 142 -5.61 -19.53 6.44
CA LEU A 142 -5.96 -18.63 5.34
C LEU A 142 -5.13 -18.93 4.08
N ARG A 143 -3.84 -19.18 4.23
CA ARG A 143 -2.96 -19.53 3.12
C ARG A 143 -3.40 -20.81 2.42
N ARG A 144 -3.70 -21.85 3.19
CA ARG A 144 -4.21 -23.13 2.65
C ARG A 144 -5.54 -22.92 1.93
N PHE A 145 -6.49 -22.22 2.55
CA PHE A 145 -7.77 -21.92 1.93
C PHE A 145 -7.61 -21.20 0.58
N LEU A 146 -6.72 -20.19 0.50
CA LEU A 146 -6.46 -19.46 -0.75
C LEU A 146 -5.73 -20.34 -1.79
N GLU A 147 -4.82 -21.22 -1.37
CA GLU A 147 -4.13 -22.17 -2.25
C GLU A 147 -5.08 -23.22 -2.81
N ASP A 148 -6.04 -23.69 -2.01
CA ASP A 148 -7.04 -24.67 -2.44
C ASP A 148 -8.12 -24.06 -3.35
N THR A 149 -8.40 -22.75 -3.21
CA THR A 149 -9.48 -22.07 -3.93
C THR A 149 -8.99 -21.36 -5.19
N MET A 150 -7.75 -20.86 -5.21
CA MET A 150 -7.20 -20.03 -6.28
C MET A 150 -6.00 -20.73 -6.95
N TYR A 151 -5.92 -20.63 -8.26
CA TYR A 151 -4.80 -21.18 -9.02
C TYR A 151 -3.46 -20.54 -8.63
N ALA A 152 -3.46 -19.23 -8.35
CA ALA A 152 -2.28 -18.50 -7.91
C ALA A 152 -2.62 -17.65 -6.69
N ARG A 153 -2.20 -18.12 -5.50
CA ARG A 153 -2.48 -17.42 -4.24
C ARG A 153 -2.03 -15.95 -4.28
N PRO A 154 -2.95 -14.97 -4.08
CA PRO A 154 -2.60 -13.56 -3.98
C PRO A 154 -1.77 -13.30 -2.71
N ARG A 155 -0.99 -12.22 -2.72
CA ARG A 155 -0.23 -11.80 -1.53
C ARG A 155 -1.13 -11.08 -0.53
N GLU A 156 -1.07 -11.52 0.73
CA GLU A 156 -1.88 -10.94 1.82
C GLU A 156 -1.68 -9.43 1.99
N LYS A 157 -0.46 -8.94 1.76
CA LYS A 157 -0.13 -7.50 1.79
C LYS A 157 -0.95 -6.67 0.81
N GLU A 158 -1.31 -7.26 -0.33
CA GLU A 158 -2.06 -6.61 -1.40
C GLU A 158 -3.53 -6.54 -1.03
N PHE A 159 -4.21 -7.68 -0.91
CA PHE A 159 -5.67 -7.70 -0.77
C PHE A 159 -6.17 -7.41 0.65
N LEU A 160 -5.39 -7.70 1.72
CA LEU A 160 -5.81 -7.38 3.09
C LEU A 160 -5.52 -5.94 3.51
N PHE A 161 -4.44 -5.36 3.00
CA PHE A 161 -3.99 -4.03 3.45
C PHE A 161 -3.98 -3.00 2.31
N GLY A 162 -3.26 -3.27 1.23
CA GLY A 162 -3.03 -2.30 0.17
C GLY A 162 -4.29 -1.89 -0.59
N HIS A 163 -5.09 -2.85 -1.01
CA HIS A 163 -6.29 -2.60 -1.81
C HIS A 163 -7.42 -1.96 -1.01
N PRO A 164 -7.82 -2.46 0.17
CA PRO A 164 -8.85 -1.77 0.97
C PRO A 164 -8.39 -0.40 1.45
N ALA A 165 -7.09 -0.16 1.61
CA ALA A 165 -6.56 1.17 1.94
C ALA A 165 -6.88 2.23 0.88
N ILE A 166 -7.12 1.86 -0.39
CA ILE A 166 -7.57 2.79 -1.44
C ILE A 166 -8.93 3.38 -1.05
N LEU A 167 -9.88 2.54 -0.70
CA LEU A 167 -11.22 2.96 -0.28
C LEU A 167 -11.17 3.78 1.02
N LEU A 168 -10.43 3.28 2.01
CA LEU A 168 -10.28 3.97 3.29
C LEU A 168 -9.61 5.34 3.15
N SER A 169 -8.63 5.45 2.25
CA SER A 169 -7.94 6.70 1.98
C SER A 169 -8.84 7.73 1.28
N LEU A 170 -9.68 7.30 0.33
CA LEU A 170 -10.69 8.18 -0.26
C LEU A 170 -11.77 8.58 0.76
N ALA A 171 -12.21 7.65 1.61
CA ALA A 171 -13.13 7.96 2.71
C ALA A 171 -12.50 8.97 3.67
N ALA A 172 -11.24 8.80 4.04
CA ALA A 172 -10.50 9.71 4.90
C ALA A 172 -10.37 11.11 4.27
N LEU A 173 -10.13 11.17 2.97
CA LEU A 173 -10.03 12.42 2.21
C LEU A 173 -11.36 13.17 2.21
N TYR A 174 -12.45 12.51 1.83
CA TYR A 174 -13.78 13.13 1.69
C TYR A 174 -14.44 13.46 3.02
N ARG A 175 -14.23 12.63 4.05
CA ARG A 175 -14.71 12.85 5.41
C ARG A 175 -13.79 13.71 6.26
N LYS A 176 -12.68 14.20 5.67
CA LYS A 176 -11.71 15.07 6.35
C LYS A 176 -11.17 14.43 7.65
N TRP A 177 -10.86 13.13 7.60
CA TRP A 177 -10.24 12.44 8.72
C TRP A 177 -8.86 13.03 9.05
N PRO A 178 -8.28 12.74 10.24
CA PRO A 178 -6.97 13.25 10.58
C PRO A 178 -5.93 12.99 9.50
N GLN A 179 -5.15 14.00 9.14
CA GLN A 179 -4.16 13.95 8.05
C GLN A 179 -3.15 12.82 8.22
N ILE A 180 -2.79 12.52 9.46
CA ILE A 180 -1.88 11.42 9.77
C ILE A 180 -2.47 10.06 9.35
N LEU A 181 -3.77 9.84 9.58
CA LEU A 181 -4.45 8.62 9.18
C LEU A 181 -4.53 8.51 7.65
N HIS A 182 -4.91 9.60 6.97
CA HIS A 182 -4.92 9.65 5.51
C HIS A 182 -3.51 9.36 4.95
N TYR A 183 -2.46 9.93 5.52
CA TYR A 183 -1.08 9.66 5.12
C TYR A 183 -0.70 8.18 5.28
N LEU A 184 -1.01 7.57 6.43
CA LEU A 184 -0.73 6.14 6.68
C LEU A 184 -1.47 5.24 5.68
N LEU A 185 -2.71 5.59 5.33
CA LEU A 185 -3.47 4.88 4.31
C LEU A 185 -2.84 5.01 2.91
N ILE A 186 -2.36 6.20 2.55
CA ILE A 186 -1.60 6.40 1.30
C ILE A 186 -0.34 5.54 1.28
N LEU A 187 0.39 5.44 2.39
CA LEU A 187 1.54 4.54 2.49
C LEU A 187 1.13 3.06 2.32
N ALA A 188 0.03 2.65 2.94
CA ALA A 188 -0.49 1.28 2.80
C ALA A 188 -0.84 0.95 1.33
N VAL A 189 -1.48 1.89 0.61
CA VAL A 189 -1.72 1.76 -0.84
C VAL A 189 -0.41 1.61 -1.61
N THR A 190 0.59 2.44 -1.31
CA THR A 190 1.90 2.41 -1.98
C THR A 190 2.60 1.07 -1.74
N ILE A 191 2.54 0.54 -0.52
CA ILE A 191 3.08 -0.79 -0.17
C ILE A 191 2.37 -1.90 -0.94
N GLY A 192 1.04 -1.85 -1.04
CA GLY A 192 0.27 -2.84 -1.78
C GLY A 192 0.60 -2.85 -3.27
N GLN A 193 0.66 -1.69 -3.90
CA GLN A 193 1.03 -1.58 -5.32
C GLN A 193 2.49 -1.97 -5.56
N GLY A 194 3.41 -1.58 -4.66
CA GLY A 194 4.81 -1.99 -4.71
C GLY A 194 4.97 -3.50 -4.61
N SER A 195 4.16 -4.18 -3.79
CA SER A 195 4.17 -5.64 -3.65
C SER A 195 3.78 -6.36 -4.94
N MET A 196 2.80 -5.84 -5.70
CA MET A 196 2.44 -6.39 -7.01
C MET A 196 3.64 -6.37 -7.96
N VAL A 197 4.31 -5.22 -8.07
CA VAL A 197 5.49 -5.06 -8.95
C VAL A 197 6.66 -5.92 -8.48
N GLU A 198 6.91 -5.98 -7.15
CA GLU A 198 7.96 -6.80 -6.54
C GLU A 198 7.80 -8.30 -6.87
N THR A 199 6.57 -8.78 -7.04
CA THR A 199 6.32 -10.18 -7.42
C THR A 199 7.05 -10.56 -8.70
N PHE A 200 7.15 -9.63 -9.65
CA PHE A 200 7.79 -9.85 -10.94
C PHE A 200 9.32 -9.63 -10.92
N ALA A 201 9.85 -9.03 -9.86
CA ALA A 201 11.30 -8.94 -9.65
C ALA A 201 11.89 -10.26 -9.14
N HIS A 202 11.05 -11.19 -8.66
CA HIS A 202 11.46 -12.53 -8.28
C HIS A 202 11.32 -13.50 -9.46
N MET A 203 12.40 -13.71 -10.22
CA MET A 203 12.39 -14.49 -11.47
C MET A 203 12.18 -16.00 -11.31
N ARG A 204 12.04 -16.51 -10.08
CA ARG A 204 11.83 -17.93 -9.80
C ARG A 204 10.45 -18.46 -10.20
N SER A 205 9.45 -17.59 -10.31
CA SER A 205 8.09 -17.96 -10.69
C SER A 205 7.87 -17.71 -12.17
N PRO A 206 7.19 -18.62 -12.90
CA PRO A 206 6.79 -18.37 -14.28
C PRO A 206 5.99 -17.06 -14.38
N PHE A 207 6.24 -16.29 -15.42
CA PHE A 207 5.58 -15.00 -15.64
C PHE A 207 4.05 -15.11 -15.58
N ILE A 208 3.48 -16.13 -16.26
CA ILE A 208 2.04 -16.37 -16.30
C ILE A 208 1.46 -16.56 -14.89
N LEU A 209 2.15 -17.32 -14.04
CA LEU A 209 1.71 -17.55 -12.66
C LEU A 209 1.72 -16.24 -11.85
N SER A 210 2.74 -15.41 -12.02
CA SER A 210 2.84 -14.11 -11.38
C SER A 210 1.75 -13.15 -11.89
N PHE A 211 1.43 -13.21 -13.17
CA PHE A 211 0.37 -12.41 -13.79
C PHE A 211 -1.02 -12.81 -13.26
N ILE A 212 -1.34 -14.12 -13.24
CA ILE A 212 -2.61 -14.63 -12.68
C ILE A 212 -2.71 -14.26 -11.20
N ARG A 213 -1.62 -14.40 -10.43
CA ARG A 213 -1.58 -13.96 -9.02
C ARG A 213 -1.93 -12.48 -8.85
N GLY A 214 -1.47 -11.62 -9.76
CA GLY A 214 -1.82 -10.19 -9.76
C GLY A 214 -3.32 -9.98 -10.02
N LEU A 215 -3.91 -10.69 -10.98
CA LEU A 215 -5.35 -10.62 -11.26
C LEU A 215 -6.19 -11.16 -10.09
N ASP A 216 -5.82 -12.31 -9.52
CA ASP A 216 -6.47 -12.89 -8.34
C ASP A 216 -6.36 -11.91 -7.14
N GLY A 217 -5.23 -11.21 -7.01
CA GLY A 217 -5.02 -10.16 -6.02
C GLY A 217 -5.98 -8.98 -6.20
N LEU A 218 -6.22 -8.54 -7.43
CA LEU A 218 -7.19 -7.46 -7.72
C LEU A 218 -8.63 -7.90 -7.42
N ALA A 219 -9.00 -9.13 -7.78
CA ALA A 219 -10.32 -9.69 -7.48
C ALA A 219 -10.54 -9.82 -5.96
N ALA A 220 -9.60 -10.45 -5.24
CA ALA A 220 -9.64 -10.55 -3.78
C ALA A 220 -9.62 -9.17 -3.10
N GLY A 221 -8.86 -8.22 -3.66
CA GLY A 221 -8.83 -6.83 -3.20
C GLY A 221 -10.16 -6.12 -3.37
N THR A 222 -10.89 -6.38 -4.44
CA THR A 222 -12.25 -5.84 -4.63
C THR A 222 -13.20 -6.37 -3.55
N LEU A 223 -13.11 -7.67 -3.21
CA LEU A 223 -13.90 -8.26 -2.12
C LEU A 223 -13.52 -7.65 -0.75
N SER A 224 -12.23 -7.48 -0.48
CA SER A 224 -11.78 -6.87 0.78
C SER A 224 -12.20 -5.39 0.90
N MET A 225 -12.34 -4.67 -0.21
CA MET A 225 -12.93 -3.32 -0.23
C MET A 225 -14.39 -3.31 0.18
N VAL A 226 -15.18 -4.35 -0.16
CA VAL A 226 -16.57 -4.47 0.32
C VAL A 226 -16.59 -4.56 1.84
N ALA A 227 -15.72 -5.40 2.42
CA ALA A 227 -15.60 -5.53 3.87
C ALA A 227 -15.19 -4.19 4.53
N ALA A 228 -14.22 -3.49 3.92
CA ALA A 228 -13.79 -2.18 4.40
C ALA A 228 -14.92 -1.13 4.32
N LEU A 229 -15.69 -1.15 3.24
CA LEU A 229 -16.86 -0.26 3.08
C LEU A 229 -17.89 -0.49 4.19
N LEU A 230 -18.26 -1.76 4.42
CA LEU A 230 -19.20 -2.12 5.50
C LEU A 230 -18.66 -1.69 6.86
N GLY A 231 -17.37 -1.90 7.13
CA GLY A 231 -16.72 -1.43 8.36
C GLY A 231 -16.85 0.08 8.56
N VAL A 232 -16.58 0.88 7.52
CA VAL A 232 -16.68 2.35 7.60
C VAL A 232 -18.14 2.81 7.68
N MET A 233 -19.10 2.10 7.08
CA MET A 233 -20.55 2.42 7.20
C MET A 233 -21.08 2.15 8.60
N VAL A 234 -20.55 1.15 9.31
CA VAL A 234 -20.96 0.81 10.67
C VAL A 234 -20.34 1.76 11.71
N LEU A 235 -19.09 2.19 11.47
CA LEU A 235 -18.34 3.03 12.39
C LEU A 235 -18.60 4.53 12.21
N GLY A 236 -19.23 4.94 11.14
CA GLY A 236 -19.41 6.34 10.81
C GLY A 236 -20.63 6.74 10.15
#